data_5a30381274ba9c5964b408f72bc8288f
#
_entry.id   5a30381274ba9c5964b408f72bc8288f
#
_cell.length_a   1.000
_cell.length_b   1.000
_cell.length_c   1.000
_cell.angle_alpha   90.00
_cell.angle_beta   90.00
_cell.angle_gamma   90.00
#
_symmetry.space_group_name_H-M   'P 1'
#
loop_
_entity.id
_entity.type
_entity.pdbx_description
1 polymer ?
#
loop_
_entity_poly.entity_id
_entity_poly.type
_entity_poly.pdbx_seq_one_letter_code
_entity_poly.pdbx_strand_id
1 'polypeptide(L)'
;MKRLLAALLALMTLLTMTSCAAPDAAETDDKLTLVAFNVGKADALLLTSGDTAYLIDTGTEDSWADLSRALEALGVTHLTGVIVTHMDKDHYGGAKQLAESDIAIDGWYASWAWEKEKWKKHPVVKAAAIRGEEITLLQPGGTLSDGLLTVIGPIQEREESENDNSLVLVASGGGGKMLLTGDMEYDEENDLLAAGVIPSCEVLKVGHHGRDDATSAALVAAVQPKVAVISTSSVILPESPAKRVLRVLSSAGAQIVQTQQAEIGVRVTLSGGNVTVEFLKN
;
A
#
# COMPACT_ATOMS: atom_id res chain seq x y z
N MET A 1 26.52 -92.51 2.98
CA MET A 1 27.19 -91.47 2.15
C MET A 1 26.24 -91.09 1.00
N LYS A 2 25.51 -90.09 1.10
CA LYS A 2 24.87 -89.38 -0.04
C LYS A 2 24.50 -88.01 0.45
N ARG A 3 25.15 -86.96 -0.11
CA ARG A 3 24.94 -85.54 0.22
C ARG A 3 23.73 -85.06 -0.52
N LEU A 4 22.70 -84.53 0.16
CA LEU A 4 21.62 -83.75 -0.44
C LEU A 4 22.02 -82.29 -0.46
N LEU A 5 22.10 -81.75 -1.67
CA LEU A 5 22.17 -80.32 -1.92
C LEU A 5 20.77 -79.74 -1.81
N ALA A 6 20.55 -78.84 -0.89
CA ALA A 6 19.33 -78.02 -0.85
C ALA A 6 19.62 -76.72 -1.58
N ALA A 7 18.91 -76.49 -2.68
CA ALA A 7 18.89 -75.23 -3.40
C ALA A 7 17.97 -74.24 -2.72
N LEU A 8 18.51 -73.14 -2.20
CA LEU A 8 17.74 -72.01 -1.68
C LEU A 8 17.38 -71.10 -2.86
N LEU A 9 16.08 -71.06 -3.19
CA LEU A 9 15.54 -70.07 -4.15
C LEU A 9 15.30 -68.80 -3.37
N ALA A 10 16.14 -67.76 -3.57
CA ALA A 10 15.90 -66.43 -3.05
C ALA A 10 14.93 -65.70 -3.96
N LEU A 11 13.68 -65.55 -3.52
CA LEU A 11 12.67 -64.71 -4.18
C LEU A 11 12.92 -63.24 -3.83
N MET A 12 13.56 -62.52 -4.74
CA MET A 12 13.82 -61.07 -4.61
C MET A 12 12.56 -60.31 -5.01
N THR A 13 11.71 -59.96 -4.02
CA THR A 13 10.57 -59.07 -4.23
C THR A 13 11.06 -57.64 -4.42
N LEU A 14 11.00 -57.16 -5.65
CA LEU A 14 11.27 -55.77 -6.01
C LEU A 14 10.12 -54.90 -5.48
N LEU A 15 10.30 -54.24 -4.31
CA LEU A 15 9.39 -53.21 -3.82
C LEU A 15 9.58 -51.96 -4.67
N THR A 16 8.70 -51.72 -5.62
CA THR A 16 8.61 -50.42 -6.31
C THR A 16 8.03 -49.43 -5.33
N MET A 17 8.89 -48.58 -4.73
CA MET A 17 8.47 -47.40 -4.03
C MET A 17 7.89 -46.40 -5.06
N THR A 18 6.58 -46.42 -5.26
CA THR A 18 5.88 -45.28 -5.87
C THR A 18 6.01 -44.11 -4.90
N SER A 19 6.94 -43.22 -5.21
CA SER A 19 6.95 -41.90 -4.58
C SER A 19 5.66 -41.20 -4.98
N CYS A 20 4.69 -41.15 -4.04
CA CYS A 20 3.61 -40.21 -4.12
C CYS A 20 4.26 -38.82 -3.93
N ALA A 21 4.52 -38.14 -5.04
CA ALA A 21 4.75 -36.70 -4.97
C ALA A 21 3.47 -36.12 -4.33
N ALA A 22 3.62 -35.47 -3.18
CA ALA A 22 2.58 -34.62 -2.64
C ALA A 22 2.17 -33.67 -3.77
N PRO A 23 0.86 -33.41 -3.97
CA PRO A 23 0.46 -32.37 -4.91
C PRO A 23 1.21 -31.10 -4.52
N ASP A 24 1.89 -30.48 -5.50
CA ASP A 24 2.42 -29.14 -5.33
C ASP A 24 1.34 -28.33 -4.65
N ALA A 25 1.64 -27.85 -3.43
CA ALA A 25 0.81 -26.86 -2.79
C ALA A 25 0.65 -25.77 -3.85
N ALA A 26 -0.59 -25.53 -4.30
CA ALA A 26 -0.86 -24.42 -5.18
C ALA A 26 -0.13 -23.24 -4.57
N GLU A 27 0.83 -22.66 -5.29
CA GLU A 27 1.43 -21.39 -4.89
C GLU A 27 0.24 -20.45 -4.74
N THR A 28 -0.20 -20.26 -3.50
CA THR A 28 -1.09 -19.14 -3.18
C THR A 28 -0.33 -17.95 -3.70
N ASP A 29 -0.92 -17.22 -4.64
CA ASP A 29 -0.30 -16.04 -5.27
C ASP A 29 -0.20 -14.95 -4.19
N ASP A 30 0.69 -15.21 -3.21
CA ASP A 30 0.94 -14.33 -2.06
C ASP A 30 1.78 -13.15 -2.53
N LYS A 31 1.15 -12.34 -3.39
CA LYS A 31 1.71 -11.09 -3.86
C LYS A 31 1.00 -9.93 -3.19
N LEU A 32 1.80 -8.97 -2.73
CA LEU A 32 1.31 -7.66 -2.31
C LEU A 32 1.77 -6.64 -3.35
N THR A 33 0.82 -5.99 -4.00
CA THR A 33 1.10 -5.04 -5.07
C THR A 33 0.56 -3.66 -4.72
N LEU A 34 1.40 -2.65 -4.89
CA LEU A 34 1.04 -1.23 -4.79
C LEU A 34 1.22 -0.59 -6.17
N VAL A 35 0.17 0.04 -6.69
CA VAL A 35 0.27 0.95 -7.83
C VAL A 35 0.08 2.36 -7.33
N ALA A 36 1.13 3.17 -7.41
CA ALA A 36 1.03 4.61 -7.19
C ALA A 36 0.77 5.30 -8.52
N PHE A 37 -0.42 5.89 -8.68
CA PHE A 37 -0.84 6.50 -9.94
C PHE A 37 -0.16 7.84 -10.20
N ASN A 38 0.07 8.13 -11.49
CA ASN A 38 0.53 9.45 -11.92
C ASN A 38 -0.65 10.42 -12.06
N VAL A 39 -1.06 10.97 -10.94
CA VAL A 39 -2.16 11.95 -10.81
C VAL A 39 -1.66 13.35 -10.45
N GLY A 40 -0.41 13.65 -10.82
CA GLY A 40 0.24 14.90 -10.50
C GLY A 40 0.84 14.95 -9.09
N LYS A 41 0.79 16.10 -8.43
CA LYS A 41 1.13 16.25 -7.00
C LYS A 41 -0.13 15.92 -6.19
N ALA A 42 -0.41 14.63 -6.06
CA ALA A 42 -1.57 14.09 -5.37
C ALA A 42 -1.35 12.61 -5.08
N ASP A 43 -2.09 12.04 -4.15
CA ASP A 43 -2.06 10.61 -3.87
C ASP A 43 -3.31 9.90 -4.40
N ALA A 44 -3.06 8.83 -5.14
CA ALA A 44 -4.01 7.77 -5.42
C ALA A 44 -3.20 6.47 -5.54
N LEU A 45 -3.46 5.54 -4.64
CA LEU A 45 -2.70 4.30 -4.50
C LEU A 45 -3.64 3.10 -4.55
N LEU A 46 -3.42 2.17 -5.46
CA LEU A 46 -4.14 0.91 -5.50
C LEU A 46 -3.29 -0.18 -4.84
N LEU A 47 -3.75 -0.71 -3.71
CA LEU A 47 -3.12 -1.83 -3.01
C LEU A 47 -3.93 -3.10 -3.28
N THR A 48 -3.26 -4.16 -3.77
CA THR A 48 -3.93 -5.44 -4.06
C THR A 48 -3.18 -6.63 -3.46
N SER A 49 -3.95 -7.62 -2.99
CA SER A 49 -3.45 -8.93 -2.56
C SER A 49 -4.55 -9.97 -2.79
N GLY A 50 -4.34 -10.95 -3.68
CA GLY A 50 -5.38 -11.85 -4.14
C GLY A 50 -6.59 -11.08 -4.70
N ASP A 51 -7.78 -11.38 -4.18
CA ASP A 51 -9.03 -10.71 -4.58
C ASP A 51 -9.30 -9.40 -3.82
N THR A 52 -8.42 -9.04 -2.88
CA THR A 52 -8.57 -7.81 -2.09
C THR A 52 -7.96 -6.62 -2.82
N ALA A 53 -8.70 -5.52 -2.93
CA ALA A 53 -8.27 -4.29 -3.55
C ALA A 53 -8.70 -3.07 -2.73
N TYR A 54 -7.76 -2.25 -2.28
CA TYR A 54 -8.02 -0.97 -1.63
C TYR A 54 -7.50 0.17 -2.50
N LEU A 55 -8.35 1.18 -2.70
CA LEU A 55 -7.90 2.47 -3.21
C LEU A 55 -7.63 3.39 -2.02
N ILE A 56 -6.38 3.77 -1.83
CA ILE A 56 -5.94 4.66 -0.75
C ILE A 56 -5.72 6.02 -1.38
N ASP A 57 -6.52 6.98 -0.97
CA ASP A 57 -6.70 8.31 -1.57
C ASP A 57 -7.19 8.27 -3.04
N THR A 58 -7.69 9.40 -3.52
CA THR A 58 -8.39 9.50 -4.81
C THR A 58 -7.87 10.62 -5.71
N GLY A 59 -6.74 11.20 -5.36
CA GLY A 59 -6.17 12.35 -6.07
C GLY A 59 -6.99 13.63 -5.93
N THR A 60 -6.76 14.55 -6.84
CA THR A 60 -7.55 15.78 -6.97
C THR A 60 -8.81 15.56 -7.82
N GLU A 61 -9.77 16.48 -7.73
CA GLU A 61 -10.93 16.51 -8.64
C GLU A 61 -10.49 16.60 -10.12
N ASP A 62 -9.50 17.42 -10.41
CA ASP A 62 -8.99 17.62 -11.77
C ASP A 62 -8.25 16.39 -12.32
N SER A 63 -7.63 15.58 -11.45
CA SER A 63 -6.90 14.36 -11.85
C SER A 63 -7.80 13.14 -12.00
N TRP A 64 -9.10 13.23 -11.69
CA TRP A 64 -10.02 12.09 -11.76
C TRP A 64 -10.04 11.42 -13.13
N ALA A 65 -10.02 12.19 -14.23
CA ALA A 65 -10.05 11.61 -15.58
C ALA A 65 -8.82 10.72 -15.86
N ASP A 66 -7.66 11.06 -15.30
CA ASP A 66 -6.44 10.26 -15.42
C ASP A 66 -6.51 9.02 -14.53
N LEU A 67 -6.97 9.18 -13.29
CA LEU A 67 -7.17 8.07 -12.35
C LEU A 67 -8.20 7.07 -12.89
N SER A 68 -9.34 7.54 -13.37
CA SER A 68 -10.41 6.70 -13.92
C SER A 68 -9.91 5.84 -15.08
N ARG A 69 -9.19 6.44 -16.03
CA ARG A 69 -8.58 5.71 -17.17
C ARG A 69 -7.54 4.69 -16.69
N ALA A 70 -6.76 5.03 -15.67
CA ALA A 70 -5.76 4.14 -15.11
C ALA A 70 -6.41 2.92 -14.40
N LEU A 71 -7.48 3.14 -13.64
CA LEU A 71 -8.27 2.07 -13.01
C LEU A 71 -8.90 1.15 -14.05
N GLU A 72 -9.48 1.73 -15.12
CA GLU A 72 -10.03 0.97 -16.25
C GLU A 72 -8.95 0.13 -16.97
N ALA A 73 -7.79 0.73 -17.28
CA ALA A 73 -6.67 0.04 -17.92
C ALA A 73 -6.14 -1.15 -17.07
N LEU A 74 -6.27 -1.06 -15.74
CA LEU A 74 -5.91 -2.15 -14.82
C LEU A 74 -7.07 -3.12 -14.58
N GLY A 75 -8.24 -2.91 -15.18
CA GLY A 75 -9.41 -3.79 -15.04
C GLY A 75 -10.06 -3.72 -13.66
N VAL A 76 -9.93 -2.60 -12.94
CA VAL A 76 -10.52 -2.43 -11.61
C VAL A 76 -12.02 -2.20 -11.74
N THR A 77 -12.81 -3.19 -11.37
CA THR A 77 -14.28 -3.14 -11.36
C THR A 77 -14.87 -3.22 -9.96
N HIS A 78 -14.06 -3.58 -8.96
CA HIS A 78 -14.44 -3.74 -7.57
C HIS A 78 -13.31 -3.30 -6.65
N LEU A 79 -13.66 -2.62 -5.56
CA LEU A 79 -12.79 -2.24 -4.46
C LEU A 79 -13.36 -2.79 -3.15
N THR A 80 -12.56 -3.52 -2.41
CA THR A 80 -12.85 -3.93 -1.02
C THR A 80 -13.03 -2.71 -0.12
N GLY A 81 -12.40 -1.60 -0.49
CA GLY A 81 -12.64 -0.33 0.18
C GLY A 81 -11.86 0.83 -0.39
N VAL A 82 -12.34 2.01 -0.03
CA VAL A 82 -11.69 3.30 -0.27
C VAL A 82 -11.23 3.85 1.07
N ILE A 83 -9.95 4.15 1.19
CA ILE A 83 -9.35 4.71 2.40
C ILE A 83 -8.91 6.13 2.09
N VAL A 84 -9.37 7.12 2.85
CA VAL A 84 -8.88 8.49 2.75
C VAL A 84 -7.97 8.77 3.94
N THR A 85 -6.70 9.10 3.65
CA THR A 85 -5.68 9.25 4.70
C THR A 85 -5.92 10.48 5.55
N HIS A 86 -6.22 11.62 4.94
CA HIS A 86 -6.49 12.90 5.61
C HIS A 86 -7.35 13.82 4.73
N MET A 87 -7.61 15.06 5.20
CA MET A 87 -8.64 15.94 4.66
C MET A 87 -8.18 16.91 3.56
N ASP A 88 -7.01 16.72 2.96
CA ASP A 88 -6.54 17.58 1.89
C ASP A 88 -7.07 17.17 0.52
N LYS A 89 -7.34 18.18 -0.34
CA LYS A 89 -8.03 17.99 -1.62
C LYS A 89 -7.26 17.13 -2.62
N ASP A 90 -5.96 17.07 -2.52
CA ASP A 90 -5.10 16.22 -3.34
C ASP A 90 -5.09 14.74 -2.89
N HIS A 91 -5.88 14.40 -1.83
CA HIS A 91 -6.12 13.06 -1.35
C HIS A 91 -7.56 12.60 -1.55
N TYR A 92 -8.55 13.46 -1.29
CA TYR A 92 -9.95 13.07 -1.40
C TYR A 92 -10.68 13.65 -2.63
N GLY A 93 -10.02 14.47 -3.46
CA GLY A 93 -10.69 15.27 -4.48
C GLY A 93 -11.50 14.48 -5.50
N GLY A 94 -11.07 13.27 -5.87
CA GLY A 94 -11.76 12.36 -6.77
C GLY A 94 -12.87 11.52 -6.12
N ALA A 95 -13.07 11.60 -4.81
CA ALA A 95 -13.99 10.70 -4.08
C ALA A 95 -15.43 10.73 -4.58
N LYS A 96 -15.94 11.92 -4.96
CA LYS A 96 -17.29 12.06 -5.48
C LYS A 96 -17.45 11.33 -6.81
N GLN A 97 -16.54 11.57 -7.75
CA GLN A 97 -16.57 10.97 -9.08
C GLN A 97 -16.39 9.44 -8.99
N LEU A 98 -15.54 8.96 -8.08
CA LEU A 98 -15.40 7.55 -7.78
C LEU A 98 -16.73 6.96 -7.27
N ALA A 99 -17.41 7.64 -6.35
CA ALA A 99 -18.71 7.20 -5.85
C ALA A 99 -19.80 7.20 -6.93
N GLU A 100 -19.71 8.04 -7.95
CA GLU A 100 -20.62 8.11 -9.09
C GLU A 100 -20.24 7.15 -10.25
N SER A 101 -19.06 6.47 -10.18
CA SER A 101 -18.58 5.53 -11.21
C SER A 101 -19.26 4.16 -11.12
N ASP A 102 -19.00 3.26 -12.07
CA ASP A 102 -19.52 1.89 -12.09
C ASP A 102 -18.68 0.93 -11.24
N ILE A 103 -17.57 1.38 -10.61
CA ILE A 103 -16.73 0.54 -9.75
C ILE A 103 -17.50 0.20 -8.48
N ALA A 104 -17.68 -1.09 -8.16
CA ALA A 104 -18.27 -1.54 -6.91
C ALA A 104 -17.33 -1.23 -5.73
N ILE A 105 -17.89 -0.79 -4.60
CA ILE A 105 -17.12 -0.42 -3.39
C ILE A 105 -17.83 -0.99 -2.19
N ASP A 106 -17.12 -1.80 -1.37
CA ASP A 106 -17.72 -2.47 -0.21
C ASP A 106 -17.68 -1.61 1.06
N GLY A 107 -16.75 -0.63 1.15
CA GLY A 107 -16.65 0.21 2.33
C GLY A 107 -15.81 1.47 2.14
N TRP A 108 -16.05 2.45 3.01
CA TRP A 108 -15.33 3.71 3.06
C TRP A 108 -14.68 3.90 4.43
N TYR A 109 -13.43 4.29 4.42
CA TYR A 109 -12.60 4.39 5.62
C TYR A 109 -11.86 5.72 5.67
N ALA A 110 -11.61 6.22 6.89
CA ALA A 110 -10.87 7.44 7.09
C ALA A 110 -10.20 7.49 8.47
N SER A 111 -9.31 8.47 8.67
CA SER A 111 -8.65 8.70 9.95
C SER A 111 -9.66 9.04 11.07
N TRP A 112 -9.45 8.47 12.25
CA TRP A 112 -10.20 8.81 13.45
C TRP A 112 -9.98 10.26 13.91
N ALA A 113 -8.82 10.84 13.51
CA ALA A 113 -8.39 12.18 13.89
C ALA A 113 -9.08 13.29 13.07
N TRP A 114 -10.11 12.95 12.30
CA TRP A 114 -10.90 13.97 11.61
C TRP A 114 -11.70 14.84 12.57
N GLU A 115 -11.74 16.13 12.32
CA GLU A 115 -12.50 17.10 13.10
C GLU A 115 -14.01 16.81 13.05
N LYS A 116 -14.57 16.36 14.18
CA LYS A 116 -15.94 15.81 14.30
C LYS A 116 -17.05 16.78 13.89
N GLU A 117 -16.88 18.07 14.08
CA GLU A 117 -17.90 19.09 13.73
C GLU A 117 -18.00 19.32 12.21
N LYS A 118 -16.90 19.27 11.49
CA LYS A 118 -16.85 19.42 10.02
C LYS A 118 -17.19 18.13 9.28
N TRP A 119 -17.09 16.99 9.96
CA TRP A 119 -17.29 15.64 9.44
C TRP A 119 -18.57 15.48 8.60
N LYS A 120 -19.74 15.78 9.15
CA LYS A 120 -21.04 15.53 8.51
C LYS A 120 -21.25 16.24 7.17
N LYS A 121 -20.46 17.27 6.89
CA LYS A 121 -20.54 18.08 5.67
C LYS A 121 -19.38 17.81 4.71
N HIS A 122 -18.44 16.98 5.11
CA HIS A 122 -17.25 16.72 4.31
C HIS A 122 -17.61 16.06 2.98
N PRO A 123 -16.90 16.38 1.86
CA PRO A 123 -17.15 15.77 0.55
C PRO A 123 -17.06 14.25 0.54
N VAL A 124 -16.14 13.65 1.30
CA VAL A 124 -15.97 12.19 1.39
C VAL A 124 -17.20 11.52 2.04
N VAL A 125 -17.76 12.12 3.08
CA VAL A 125 -19.01 11.62 3.72
C VAL A 125 -20.16 11.65 2.73
N LYS A 126 -20.26 12.72 1.93
CA LYS A 126 -21.27 12.82 0.87
C LYS A 126 -21.02 11.80 -0.24
N ALA A 127 -19.77 11.54 -0.59
CA ALA A 127 -19.41 10.52 -1.58
C ALA A 127 -19.84 9.12 -1.12
N ALA A 128 -19.49 8.73 0.12
CA ALA A 128 -19.95 7.46 0.69
C ALA A 128 -21.49 7.35 0.71
N ALA A 129 -22.19 8.43 1.08
CA ALA A 129 -23.65 8.48 1.13
C ALA A 129 -24.31 8.31 -0.28
N ILE A 130 -23.64 8.67 -1.39
CA ILE A 130 -24.12 8.37 -2.75
C ILE A 130 -24.32 6.85 -2.94
N ARG A 131 -23.47 6.05 -2.30
CA ARG A 131 -23.52 4.57 -2.33
C ARG A 131 -24.39 3.98 -1.23
N GLY A 132 -24.95 4.79 -0.34
CA GLY A 132 -25.68 4.33 0.85
C GLY A 132 -24.77 3.84 1.96
N GLU A 133 -23.48 4.16 1.90
CA GLU A 133 -22.44 3.75 2.83
C GLU A 133 -22.16 4.83 3.88
N GLU A 134 -21.70 4.39 5.05
CA GLU A 134 -21.15 5.25 6.10
C GLU A 134 -19.62 5.08 6.14
N ILE A 135 -18.92 6.11 6.64
CA ILE A 135 -17.47 6.03 6.78
C ILE A 135 -17.10 5.36 8.11
N THR A 136 -16.28 4.34 8.04
CA THR A 136 -15.66 3.72 9.21
C THR A 136 -14.37 4.44 9.56
N LEU A 137 -14.27 4.92 10.80
CA LEU A 137 -13.04 5.55 11.30
C LEU A 137 -12.04 4.51 11.75
N LEU A 138 -10.83 4.62 11.21
CA LEU A 138 -9.71 3.73 11.53
C LEU A 138 -8.85 4.36 12.63
N GLN A 139 -8.49 3.55 13.62
CA GLN A 139 -7.66 3.94 14.76
C GLN A 139 -6.38 3.09 14.83
N PRO A 140 -5.30 3.58 15.45
CA PRO A 140 -4.10 2.79 15.69
C PRO A 140 -4.40 1.44 16.36
N GLY A 141 -3.81 0.38 15.85
CA GLY A 141 -4.07 -1.00 16.25
C GLY A 141 -5.21 -1.67 15.49
N GLY A 142 -6.03 -0.91 14.74
CA GLY A 142 -7.05 -1.48 13.85
C GLY A 142 -6.46 -2.20 12.65
N THR A 143 -7.17 -3.21 12.16
CA THR A 143 -6.76 -4.00 10.98
C THR A 143 -7.90 -4.13 9.98
N LEU A 144 -7.55 -4.27 8.70
CA LEU A 144 -8.47 -4.59 7.61
C LEU A 144 -8.02 -5.85 6.89
N SER A 145 -8.98 -6.62 6.35
CA SER A 145 -8.76 -7.85 5.56
C SER A 145 -7.76 -8.80 6.24
N ASP A 146 -8.13 -9.28 7.45
CA ASP A 146 -7.37 -10.27 8.23
C ASP A 146 -5.89 -9.87 8.48
N GLY A 147 -5.64 -8.55 8.62
CA GLY A 147 -4.31 -8.02 8.90
C GLY A 147 -3.49 -7.67 7.66
N LEU A 148 -4.07 -7.71 6.46
CA LEU A 148 -3.42 -7.19 5.25
C LEU A 148 -2.99 -5.73 5.45
N LEU A 149 -3.86 -4.91 6.04
CA LEU A 149 -3.58 -3.55 6.47
C LEU A 149 -3.66 -3.43 7.99
N THR A 150 -2.67 -2.80 8.59
CA THR A 150 -2.64 -2.42 10.02
C THR A 150 -2.46 -0.92 10.12
N VAL A 151 -3.31 -0.27 10.92
CA VAL A 151 -3.20 1.16 11.21
C VAL A 151 -2.20 1.36 12.34
N ILE A 152 -1.18 2.20 12.15
CA ILE A 152 -0.21 2.53 13.20
C ILE A 152 -0.24 4.01 13.60
N GLY A 153 -0.86 4.88 12.80
CA GLY A 153 -1.04 6.32 13.05
C GLY A 153 -2.33 6.88 12.43
N PRO A 154 -2.73 8.10 12.82
CA PRO A 154 -2.05 8.96 13.80
C PRO A 154 -2.31 8.50 15.24
N ILE A 155 -1.29 8.68 16.12
CA ILE A 155 -1.41 8.38 17.56
C ILE A 155 -2.17 9.49 18.29
N GLN A 156 -2.01 10.71 17.85
CA GLN A 156 -2.64 11.89 18.40
C GLN A 156 -3.40 12.66 17.31
N GLU A 157 -4.51 13.30 17.70
CA GLU A 157 -5.19 14.29 16.85
C GLU A 157 -4.44 15.62 16.93
N ARG A 158 -4.24 16.28 15.78
CA ARG A 158 -3.58 17.58 15.69
C ARG A 158 -4.52 18.60 15.06
N GLU A 159 -4.87 19.63 15.84
CA GLU A 159 -5.77 20.69 15.38
C GLU A 159 -5.13 21.62 14.34
N GLU A 160 -3.80 21.72 14.36
CA GLU A 160 -3.03 22.67 13.56
C GLU A 160 -2.50 22.11 12.24
N SER A 161 -2.55 20.79 12.04
CA SER A 161 -2.04 20.11 10.85
C SER A 161 -2.94 18.97 10.41
N GLU A 162 -3.60 19.11 9.26
CA GLU A 162 -4.33 18.01 8.64
C GLU A 162 -3.39 16.90 8.15
N ASN A 163 -2.19 17.26 7.72
CA ASN A 163 -1.18 16.31 7.26
C ASN A 163 -0.74 15.35 8.38
N ASP A 164 -0.51 15.86 9.60
CA ASP A 164 -0.17 15.07 10.78
C ASP A 164 -1.37 14.27 11.37
N ASN A 165 -2.54 14.37 10.76
CA ASN A 165 -3.69 13.50 11.01
C ASN A 165 -3.82 12.38 9.96
N SER A 166 -2.83 12.21 9.10
CA SER A 166 -2.78 11.17 8.08
C SER A 166 -2.85 9.77 8.67
N LEU A 167 -3.68 8.91 8.10
CA LEU A 167 -3.57 7.49 8.36
C LEU A 167 -2.21 6.98 7.92
N VAL A 168 -1.49 6.38 8.86
CA VAL A 168 -0.26 5.63 8.57
C VAL A 168 -0.56 4.14 8.62
N LEU A 169 -0.36 3.48 7.48
CA LEU A 169 -0.75 2.09 7.27
C LEU A 169 0.48 1.22 7.02
N VAL A 170 0.49 0.04 7.62
CA VAL A 170 1.41 -1.03 7.27
C VAL A 170 0.64 -2.09 6.49
N ALA A 171 0.99 -2.27 5.22
CA ALA A 171 0.50 -3.38 4.41
C ALA A 171 1.47 -4.55 4.52
N SER A 172 0.94 -5.76 4.78
CA SER A 172 1.72 -6.97 5.00
C SER A 172 1.29 -8.09 4.04
N GLY A 173 2.23 -8.67 3.30
CA GLY A 173 1.98 -9.74 2.33
C GLY A 173 3.18 -9.92 1.41
N GLY A 174 3.15 -10.96 0.56
CA GLY A 174 4.24 -11.23 -0.38
C GLY A 174 5.60 -11.50 0.29
N GLY A 175 5.60 -11.88 1.57
CA GLY A 175 6.81 -12.11 2.35
C GLY A 175 7.52 -10.82 2.79
N GLY A 176 6.82 -9.67 2.82
CA GLY A 176 7.36 -8.39 3.23
C GLY A 176 6.29 -7.39 3.68
N LYS A 177 6.70 -6.13 3.84
CA LYS A 177 5.82 -5.04 4.29
C LYS A 177 6.02 -3.78 3.47
N MET A 178 4.96 -2.99 3.39
CA MET A 178 4.96 -1.63 2.84
C MET A 178 4.47 -0.64 3.90
N LEU A 179 5.16 0.47 4.09
CA LEU A 179 4.71 1.58 4.93
C LEU A 179 4.11 2.66 4.03
N LEU A 180 2.84 3.00 4.27
CA LEU A 180 2.09 4.03 3.55
C LEU A 180 1.78 5.16 4.54
N THR A 181 2.32 6.34 4.29
CA THR A 181 2.38 7.41 5.30
C THR A 181 1.44 8.58 5.03
N GLY A 182 0.66 8.54 3.93
CA GLY A 182 -0.10 9.72 3.51
C GLY A 182 0.82 10.93 3.40
N ASP A 183 0.41 12.03 4.01
CA ASP A 183 1.20 13.26 4.08
C ASP A 183 1.76 13.53 5.48
N MET A 184 1.95 12.48 6.30
CA MET A 184 2.59 12.54 7.61
C MET A 184 3.82 13.46 7.59
N GLU A 185 3.83 14.45 8.44
CA GLU A 185 4.93 15.39 8.68
C GLU A 185 5.75 14.97 9.91
N TYR A 186 6.65 15.86 10.36
CA TYR A 186 7.60 15.51 11.43
C TYR A 186 6.94 15.26 12.79
N ASP A 187 5.84 15.90 13.10
CA ASP A 187 5.25 15.78 14.43
C ASP A 187 4.62 14.39 14.62
N GLU A 188 3.85 13.90 13.65
CA GLU A 188 3.32 12.54 13.69
C GLU A 188 4.46 11.51 13.54
N GLU A 189 5.42 11.76 12.65
CA GLU A 189 6.60 10.90 12.48
C GLU A 189 7.35 10.70 13.80
N ASN A 190 7.58 11.78 14.57
CA ASN A 190 8.25 11.74 15.87
C ASN A 190 7.43 10.96 16.90
N ASP A 191 6.10 11.10 16.91
CA ASP A 191 5.22 10.36 17.81
C ASP A 191 5.31 8.84 17.53
N LEU A 192 5.24 8.43 16.25
CA LEU A 192 5.36 7.03 15.85
C LEU A 192 6.73 6.43 16.16
N LEU A 193 7.80 7.21 15.94
CA LEU A 193 9.18 6.81 16.28
C LEU A 193 9.33 6.65 17.79
N ALA A 194 8.83 7.61 18.59
CA ALA A 194 8.89 7.56 20.04
C ALA A 194 8.08 6.39 20.62
N ALA A 195 6.96 6.05 20.02
CA ALA A 195 6.14 4.90 20.37
C ALA A 195 6.76 3.56 19.95
N GLY A 196 7.77 3.56 19.06
CA GLY A 196 8.42 2.35 18.57
C GLY A 196 7.53 1.45 17.73
N VAL A 197 6.53 2.02 17.06
CA VAL A 197 5.52 1.25 16.30
C VAL A 197 5.85 1.11 14.81
N ILE A 198 6.87 1.83 14.32
CA ILE A 198 7.30 1.77 12.92
C ILE A 198 8.09 0.49 12.66
N PRO A 199 7.59 -0.44 11.84
CA PRO A 199 8.35 -1.64 11.50
C PRO A 199 9.36 -1.37 10.38
N SER A 200 10.33 -2.28 10.22
CA SER A 200 11.08 -2.36 8.97
C SER A 200 10.15 -2.80 7.83
N CYS A 201 10.26 -2.09 6.70
CA CYS A 201 9.43 -2.34 5.51
C CYS A 201 10.29 -2.28 4.24
N GLU A 202 10.02 -3.18 3.31
CA GLU A 202 10.69 -3.21 2.01
C GLU A 202 10.36 -1.99 1.14
N VAL A 203 9.15 -1.44 1.30
CA VAL A 203 8.64 -0.32 0.51
C VAL A 203 8.17 0.79 1.44
N LEU A 204 8.56 2.01 1.12
CA LEU A 204 8.08 3.24 1.75
C LEU A 204 7.35 4.10 0.71
N LYS A 205 6.06 4.38 0.91
CA LYS A 205 5.43 5.55 0.29
C LYS A 205 5.90 6.78 1.08
N VAL A 206 6.65 7.63 0.45
CA VAL A 206 7.27 8.80 1.06
C VAL A 206 6.20 9.83 1.45
N GLY A 207 6.28 10.35 2.66
CA GLY A 207 5.32 11.31 3.20
C GLY A 207 5.34 12.64 2.46
N HIS A 208 4.19 13.31 2.45
CA HIS A 208 3.96 14.65 1.95
C HIS A 208 4.62 14.92 0.58
N HIS A 209 4.46 13.98 -0.36
CA HIS A 209 5.01 14.05 -1.71
C HIS A 209 6.53 14.27 -1.78
N GLY A 210 7.25 13.95 -0.70
CA GLY A 210 8.69 14.19 -0.58
C GLY A 210 9.07 15.64 -0.26
N ARG A 211 8.18 16.43 0.35
CA ARG A 211 8.50 17.80 0.82
C ARG A 211 9.53 17.79 1.96
N ASP A 212 10.05 18.98 2.28
CA ASP A 212 11.14 19.12 3.25
C ASP A 212 10.71 19.01 4.72
N ASP A 213 9.42 18.96 4.98
CA ASP A 213 8.76 18.84 6.28
C ASP A 213 8.43 17.39 6.69
N ALA A 214 8.76 16.40 5.87
CA ALA A 214 8.48 14.99 6.10
C ALA A 214 9.69 14.10 5.81
N THR A 215 9.61 12.83 6.19
CA THR A 215 10.58 11.77 5.86
C THR A 215 11.99 12.10 6.38
N SER A 216 12.16 12.03 7.69
CA SER A 216 13.44 12.26 8.36
C SER A 216 14.43 11.09 8.14
N ALA A 217 15.69 11.33 8.47
CA ALA A 217 16.69 10.28 8.50
C ALA A 217 16.40 9.21 9.56
N ALA A 218 15.71 9.56 10.65
CA ALA A 218 15.31 8.64 11.69
C ALA A 218 14.21 7.68 11.20
N LEU A 219 13.20 8.20 10.49
CA LEU A 219 12.18 7.37 9.86
C LEU A 219 12.80 6.39 8.87
N VAL A 220 13.64 6.88 7.96
CA VAL A 220 14.27 6.04 6.93
C VAL A 220 15.17 4.98 7.55
N ALA A 221 15.87 5.31 8.66
CA ALA A 221 16.67 4.34 9.41
C ALA A 221 15.83 3.27 10.11
N ALA A 222 14.63 3.61 10.59
CA ALA A 222 13.69 2.65 11.19
C ALA A 222 13.06 1.73 10.12
N VAL A 223 12.60 2.32 9.02
CA VAL A 223 11.92 1.59 7.93
C VAL A 223 12.88 0.73 7.12
N GLN A 224 14.08 1.21 6.82
CA GLN A 224 15.10 0.54 5.99
C GLN A 224 14.58 0.13 4.59
N PRO A 225 13.95 1.04 3.83
CA PRO A 225 13.27 0.67 2.60
C PRO A 225 14.26 0.25 1.49
N LYS A 226 13.89 -0.79 0.73
CA LYS A 226 14.54 -1.15 -0.54
C LYS A 226 14.06 -0.25 -1.67
N VAL A 227 12.78 0.13 -1.65
CA VAL A 227 12.14 1.02 -2.63
C VAL A 227 11.39 2.14 -1.89
N ALA A 228 11.60 3.37 -2.34
CA ALA A 228 10.87 4.55 -1.88
C ALA A 228 10.04 5.12 -3.05
N VAL A 229 8.72 5.16 -2.89
CA VAL A 229 7.76 5.66 -3.88
C VAL A 229 7.37 7.08 -3.52
N ILE A 230 7.48 8.01 -4.46
CA ILE A 230 7.11 9.42 -4.29
C ILE A 230 6.04 9.77 -5.31
N SER A 231 4.84 10.08 -4.84
CA SER A 231 3.78 10.68 -5.67
C SER A 231 4.08 12.16 -5.83
N THR A 232 4.47 12.59 -7.01
CA THR A 232 4.92 13.97 -7.22
C THR A 232 4.83 14.38 -8.69
N SER A 233 4.82 15.70 -8.91
CA SER A 233 4.96 16.32 -10.21
C SER A 233 5.81 17.59 -10.09
N SER A 234 7.00 17.57 -10.66
CA SER A 234 7.88 18.73 -10.72
C SER A 234 7.33 19.87 -11.59
N VAL A 235 6.31 19.62 -12.40
CA VAL A 235 5.60 20.65 -13.15
C VAL A 235 4.69 21.46 -12.23
N ILE A 236 4.04 20.78 -11.27
CA ILE A 236 3.09 21.43 -10.33
C ILE A 236 3.84 21.97 -9.12
N LEU A 237 4.83 21.22 -8.60
CA LEU A 237 5.61 21.55 -7.42
C LEU A 237 7.10 21.31 -7.69
N PRO A 238 7.81 22.30 -8.28
CA PRO A 238 9.21 22.13 -8.71
C PRO A 238 10.20 21.81 -7.59
N GLU A 239 9.91 22.20 -6.34
CA GLU A 239 10.71 21.91 -5.15
C GLU A 239 10.48 20.53 -4.55
N SER A 240 9.51 19.75 -5.04
CA SER A 240 9.24 18.39 -4.60
C SER A 240 9.64 17.37 -5.69
N PRO A 241 10.34 16.29 -5.31
CA PRO A 241 10.83 15.98 -3.95
C PRO A 241 12.03 16.86 -3.54
N ALA A 242 12.06 17.21 -2.26
CA ALA A 242 13.13 18.03 -1.68
C ALA A 242 14.50 17.32 -1.75
N LYS A 243 15.55 18.09 -2.03
CA LYS A 243 16.91 17.54 -2.12
C LYS A 243 17.37 16.83 -0.84
N ARG A 244 16.87 17.27 0.32
CA ARG A 244 17.15 16.60 1.60
C ARG A 244 16.55 15.18 1.61
N VAL A 245 15.29 15.04 1.25
CA VAL A 245 14.59 13.75 1.20
C VAL A 245 15.31 12.79 0.25
N LEU A 246 15.62 13.25 -0.97
CA LEU A 246 16.37 12.45 -1.94
C LEU A 246 17.71 11.96 -1.40
N ARG A 247 18.45 12.84 -0.69
CA ARG A 247 19.74 12.47 -0.08
C ARG A 247 19.58 11.44 1.03
N VAL A 248 18.59 11.60 1.90
CA VAL A 248 18.33 10.65 3.00
C VAL A 248 18.01 9.26 2.45
N LEU A 249 17.10 9.17 1.50
CA LEU A 249 16.70 7.92 0.86
C LEU A 249 17.88 7.28 0.10
N SER A 250 18.61 8.06 -0.69
CA SER A 250 19.79 7.56 -1.42
C SER A 250 20.90 7.08 -0.48
N SER A 251 21.12 7.77 0.65
CA SER A 251 22.12 7.36 1.64
C SER A 251 21.76 6.06 2.36
N ALA A 252 20.48 5.75 2.45
CA ALA A 252 19.99 4.46 2.95
C ALA A 252 20.02 3.34 1.90
N GLY A 253 20.38 3.65 0.66
CA GLY A 253 20.46 2.67 -0.44
C GLY A 253 19.11 2.34 -1.08
N ALA A 254 18.05 3.11 -0.80
CA ALA A 254 16.74 2.89 -1.40
C ALA A 254 16.73 3.24 -2.89
N GLN A 255 16.08 2.40 -3.69
CA GLN A 255 15.69 2.77 -5.05
C GLN A 255 14.55 3.79 -4.98
N ILE A 256 14.79 5.00 -5.49
CA ILE A 256 13.78 6.07 -5.50
C ILE A 256 13.04 6.01 -6.83
N VAL A 257 11.70 5.94 -6.75
CA VAL A 257 10.81 5.98 -7.90
C VAL A 257 9.75 7.07 -7.72
N GLN A 258 9.43 7.77 -8.81
CA GLN A 258 8.49 8.88 -8.78
C GLN A 258 7.35 8.60 -9.76
N THR A 259 6.11 8.90 -9.39
CA THR A 259 4.94 8.66 -10.24
C THR A 259 5.02 9.36 -11.58
N GLN A 260 5.57 10.58 -11.63
CA GLN A 260 5.77 11.35 -12.85
C GLN A 260 6.72 10.70 -13.88
N GLN A 261 7.43 9.63 -13.53
CA GLN A 261 8.31 8.90 -14.45
C GLN A 261 7.56 7.89 -15.32
N ALA A 262 6.26 7.69 -15.06
CA ALA A 262 5.41 6.75 -15.76
C ALA A 262 4.18 7.46 -16.34
N GLU A 263 3.57 6.89 -17.37
CA GLU A 263 2.34 7.45 -17.96
C GLU A 263 1.12 7.18 -17.07
N ILE A 264 0.95 5.93 -16.60
CA ILE A 264 -0.15 5.52 -15.70
C ILE A 264 0.27 5.65 -14.24
N GLY A 265 1.44 5.13 -13.89
CA GLY A 265 1.92 5.08 -12.52
C GLY A 265 3.05 4.07 -12.34
N VAL A 266 3.50 3.92 -11.10
CA VAL A 266 4.55 2.98 -10.71
C VAL A 266 3.93 1.82 -9.94
N ARG A 267 4.14 0.59 -10.43
CA ARG A 267 3.78 -0.64 -9.73
C ARG A 267 4.97 -1.17 -8.95
N VAL A 268 4.77 -1.44 -7.67
CA VAL A 268 5.73 -2.11 -6.79
C VAL A 268 5.10 -3.38 -6.27
N THR A 269 5.75 -4.53 -6.48
CA THR A 269 5.24 -5.83 -6.06
C THR A 269 6.21 -6.50 -5.10
N LEU A 270 5.69 -6.97 -3.96
CA LEU A 270 6.33 -7.91 -3.06
C LEU A 270 5.88 -9.33 -3.39
N SER A 271 6.82 -10.23 -3.56
CA SER A 271 6.55 -11.65 -3.79
C SER A 271 7.73 -12.48 -3.28
N GLY A 272 7.48 -13.39 -2.33
CA GLY A 272 8.52 -14.21 -1.71
C GLY A 272 9.66 -13.39 -1.09
N GLY A 273 9.36 -12.21 -0.52
CA GLY A 273 10.34 -11.29 0.07
C GLY A 273 11.16 -10.46 -0.93
N ASN A 274 10.92 -10.64 -2.24
CA ASN A 274 11.55 -9.83 -3.28
C ASN A 274 10.67 -8.63 -3.63
N VAL A 275 11.32 -7.52 -4.01
CA VAL A 275 10.65 -6.29 -4.48
C VAL A 275 10.93 -6.14 -5.96
N THR A 276 9.89 -5.91 -6.75
CA THR A 276 10.02 -5.54 -8.17
C THR A 276 9.33 -4.23 -8.43
N VAL A 277 9.84 -3.46 -9.40
CA VAL A 277 9.30 -2.15 -9.80
C VAL A 277 9.02 -2.17 -11.30
N GLU A 278 7.86 -1.68 -11.69
CA GLU A 278 7.45 -1.53 -13.07
C GLU A 278 6.86 -0.13 -13.29
N PHE A 279 7.26 0.54 -14.37
CA PHE A 279 6.67 1.81 -14.81
C PHE A 279 5.58 1.52 -15.83
N LEU A 280 4.33 1.78 -15.44
CA LEU A 280 3.16 1.45 -16.24
C LEU A 280 2.97 2.49 -17.37
N LYS A 281 2.68 1.98 -18.57
CA LYS A 281 2.41 2.76 -19.79
C LYS A 281 1.02 2.46 -20.31
N ASN A 282 0.46 3.40 -21.10
CA ASN A 282 -0.78 3.21 -21.86
C ASN A 282 -0.63 2.16 -22.97
#